data_faeb2f360d4c969ce79680f4a131d321
#
_entry.id   faeb2f360d4c969ce79680f4a131d321
#
_cell.length_a   1.000
_cell.length_b   1.000
_cell.length_c   1.000
_cell.angle_alpha   90.00
_cell.angle_beta   90.00
_cell.angle_gamma   90.00
#
_symmetry.space_group_name_H-M   'P 1'
#
loop_
_entity.id
_entity.type
_entity.pdbx_description
1 polymer ?
#
loop_
_entity_poly.entity_id
_entity_poly.type
_entity_poly.pdbx_seq_one_letter_code
_entity_poly.pdbx_strand_id
1 'polypeptide(L)'
;MNKRNILTAVCALALCPAFAQTSEAVEEKVEYSTDKYKVETNRFWDNWFISAGAGAQIYFGDHDKQQSFGKRLAPALDVAVGKWFTPGIGVRLMYSGLKSRGATKHPGGNEDSAHGNGTPVKGGGAPHWLEESEYNMGNLHADVLFNLSNLLCGYNPNRVWNCSPYAGLGWARVYDSPSAKEVSANVGVFNSFRLSDALDLNLDVRGM
;
A
#
# COMPACT_ATOMS: atom_id res chain seq x y z
N MET A 1 5.84 9.35 -26.60
CA MET A 1 5.68 8.39 -25.50
C MET A 1 5.27 9.20 -24.27
N ASN A 2 3.95 9.28 -24.01
CA ASN A 2 3.46 10.00 -22.83
C ASN A 2 3.67 9.13 -21.61
N LYS A 3 4.45 9.62 -20.66
CA LYS A 3 4.62 9.00 -19.35
C LYS A 3 3.31 9.16 -18.59
N ARG A 4 2.55 8.10 -18.49
CA ARG A 4 1.34 8.03 -17.66
C ARG A 4 1.77 7.93 -16.21
N ASN A 5 1.51 8.96 -15.44
CA ASN A 5 1.65 8.93 -13.99
C ASN A 5 0.44 8.17 -13.43
N ILE A 6 0.65 6.93 -13.05
CA ILE A 6 -0.35 6.11 -12.36
C ILE A 6 -0.25 6.45 -10.88
N LEU A 7 -1.23 7.14 -10.34
CA LEU A 7 -1.35 7.36 -8.91
C LEU A 7 -2.52 6.54 -8.39
N THR A 8 -2.23 5.47 -7.68
CA THR A 8 -3.24 4.63 -7.03
C THR A 8 -3.22 4.93 -5.55
N ALA A 9 -4.32 5.44 -5.01
CA ALA A 9 -4.50 5.62 -3.57
C ALA A 9 -5.25 4.42 -2.99
N VAL A 10 -4.65 3.75 -2.03
CA VAL A 10 -5.24 2.59 -1.34
C VAL A 10 -5.45 2.96 0.12
N CYS A 11 -6.69 2.89 0.59
CA CYS A 11 -7.02 2.94 2.01
C CYS A 11 -7.31 1.53 2.48
N ALA A 12 -6.39 0.94 3.22
CA ALA A 12 -6.56 -0.38 3.81
C ALA A 12 -6.86 -0.24 5.31
N LEU A 13 -8.00 -0.77 5.76
CA LEU A 13 -8.26 -1.01 7.17
C LEU A 13 -7.87 -2.46 7.46
N ALA A 14 -6.75 -2.63 8.13
CA ALA A 14 -6.25 -3.94 8.48
C ALA A 14 -6.53 -4.25 9.95
N LEU A 15 -7.31 -5.31 10.19
CA LEU A 15 -7.41 -5.95 11.49
C LEU A 15 -6.46 -7.15 11.47
N CYS A 16 -5.35 -7.05 12.17
CA CYS A 16 -4.38 -8.14 12.21
C CYS A 16 -4.08 -8.63 13.61
N PRO A 17 -4.10 -9.94 13.82
CA PRO A 17 -3.37 -10.52 14.92
C PRO A 17 -1.86 -10.49 14.57
N ALA A 18 -1.10 -9.63 15.22
CA ALA A 18 0.33 -9.81 15.29
C ALA A 18 0.58 -10.95 16.30
N PHE A 19 1.10 -12.07 15.83
CA PHE A 19 1.60 -13.08 16.76
C PHE A 19 2.89 -12.53 17.39
N ALA A 20 2.75 -11.83 18.50
CA ALA A 20 3.87 -11.48 19.33
C ALA A 20 4.37 -12.77 19.98
N GLN A 21 5.59 -13.17 19.66
CA GLN A 21 6.30 -14.09 20.53
C GLN A 21 6.48 -13.39 21.88
N THR A 22 6.04 -14.03 22.94
CA THR A 22 6.32 -13.65 24.31
C THR A 22 7.85 -13.59 24.46
N SER A 23 8.40 -12.41 24.33
CA SER A 23 9.77 -12.16 24.80
C SER A 23 9.70 -12.13 26.31
N GLU A 24 10.25 -13.15 26.97
CA GLU A 24 10.66 -13.01 28.37
C GLU A 24 11.43 -11.71 28.48
N ALA A 25 11.03 -10.88 29.44
CA ALA A 25 11.71 -9.63 29.73
C ALA A 25 13.13 -9.95 30.20
N VAL A 26 14.04 -10.07 29.26
CA VAL A 26 15.47 -9.99 29.52
C VAL A 26 15.70 -8.52 29.79
N GLU A 27 16.04 -8.17 31.02
CA GLU A 27 16.60 -6.85 31.34
C GLU A 27 17.79 -6.62 30.41
N GLU A 28 17.54 -5.90 29.34
CA GLU A 28 18.57 -5.52 28.38
C GLU A 28 19.41 -4.44 29.04
N LYS A 29 20.57 -4.85 29.54
CA LYS A 29 21.59 -3.95 30.06
C LYS A 29 22.02 -3.06 28.90
N VAL A 30 21.47 -1.86 28.81
CA VAL A 30 21.88 -0.88 27.80
C VAL A 30 23.31 -0.46 28.09
N GLU A 31 24.27 -1.14 27.48
CA GLU A 31 25.64 -0.65 27.41
C GLU A 31 25.67 0.50 26.41
N TYR A 32 25.77 1.73 26.91
CA TYR A 32 26.02 2.89 26.09
C TYR A 32 27.38 2.75 25.40
N SER A 33 27.37 2.32 24.16
CA SER A 33 28.57 2.37 23.31
C SER A 33 28.95 3.83 23.10
N THR A 34 30.19 4.17 23.39
CA THR A 34 30.77 5.51 23.15
C THR A 34 31.00 5.78 21.66
N ASP A 35 30.75 4.80 20.81
CA ASP A 35 30.91 4.91 19.35
C ASP A 35 29.66 5.55 18.74
N LYS A 36 29.75 6.82 18.42
CA LYS A 36 28.68 7.67 17.86
C LYS A 36 28.10 7.12 16.53
N TYR A 37 28.81 6.24 15.85
CA TYR A 37 28.43 5.70 14.55
C TYR A 37 27.99 4.22 14.60
N LYS A 38 28.03 3.58 15.77
CA LYS A 38 27.60 2.20 15.93
C LYS A 38 26.07 2.12 15.94
N VAL A 39 25.48 1.63 14.86
CA VAL A 39 24.06 1.31 14.80
C VAL A 39 23.84 -0.05 15.42
N GLU A 40 23.22 -0.10 16.59
CA GLU A 40 22.80 -1.36 17.21
C GLU A 40 21.43 -1.76 16.69
N THR A 41 21.37 -2.94 16.11
CA THR A 41 20.11 -3.56 15.66
C THR A 41 19.74 -4.68 16.61
N ASN A 42 18.44 -4.95 16.75
CA ASN A 42 17.98 -6.09 17.55
C ASN A 42 18.37 -7.43 16.89
N ARG A 43 18.21 -8.53 17.64
CA ARG A 43 18.52 -9.87 17.15
C ARG A 43 17.68 -10.22 15.93
N PHE A 44 18.16 -11.12 15.07
CA PHE A 44 17.50 -11.44 13.82
C PHE A 44 16.05 -11.90 14.00
N TRP A 45 15.72 -12.69 15.02
CA TRP A 45 14.39 -13.23 15.25
C TRP A 45 13.46 -12.32 16.05
N ASP A 46 13.95 -11.19 16.55
CA ASP A 46 13.16 -10.25 17.33
C ASP A 46 12.41 -9.25 16.43
N ASN A 47 11.28 -8.78 16.92
CA ASN A 47 10.49 -7.69 16.32
C ASN A 47 10.00 -7.94 14.88
N TRP A 48 9.72 -9.18 14.57
CA TRP A 48 8.98 -9.54 13.36
C TRP A 48 7.48 -9.26 13.55
N PHE A 49 6.83 -8.86 12.47
CA PHE A 49 5.39 -8.72 12.43
C PHE A 49 4.82 -9.29 11.13
N ILE A 50 3.59 -9.76 11.21
CA ILE A 50 2.79 -10.17 10.07
C ILE A 50 1.54 -9.31 10.07
N SER A 51 1.11 -8.85 8.92
CA SER A 51 -0.14 -8.10 8.78
C SER A 51 -0.97 -8.62 7.61
N ALA A 52 -2.29 -8.60 7.77
CA ALA A 52 -3.26 -8.87 6.73
C ALA A 52 -4.34 -7.80 6.78
N GLY A 53 -4.86 -7.36 5.66
CA GLY A 53 -5.82 -6.28 5.62
C GLY A 53 -6.72 -6.35 4.41
N ALA A 54 -7.86 -5.67 4.55
CA ALA A 54 -8.77 -5.43 3.46
C ALA A 54 -8.96 -3.92 3.29
N GLY A 55 -9.05 -3.48 2.06
CA GLY A 55 -9.17 -2.06 1.75
C GLY A 55 -9.85 -1.80 0.43
N ALA A 56 -9.74 -0.58 0.00
CA ALA A 56 -10.25 -0.13 -1.28
C ALA A 56 -9.20 0.67 -2.02
N GLN A 57 -9.12 0.46 -3.32
CA GLN A 57 -8.19 1.20 -4.19
C GLN A 57 -8.93 1.95 -5.28
N ILE A 58 -8.35 3.07 -5.69
CA ILE A 58 -8.85 3.90 -6.77
C ILE A 58 -7.70 4.11 -7.76
N TYR A 59 -7.97 3.78 -9.01
CA TYR A 59 -7.07 4.08 -10.11
C TYR A 59 -7.33 5.50 -10.64
N PHE A 60 -6.27 6.23 -10.95
CA PHE A 60 -6.33 7.58 -11.50
C PHE A 60 -5.73 7.61 -12.90
N GLY A 61 -6.53 7.19 -13.88
CA GLY A 61 -6.19 7.29 -15.30
C GLY A 61 -6.71 8.58 -15.94
N ASP A 62 -6.43 8.72 -17.22
CA ASP A 62 -6.72 9.94 -17.98
C ASP A 62 -8.24 10.23 -18.08
N HIS A 63 -9.07 9.19 -18.16
CA HIS A 63 -10.53 9.29 -18.36
C HIS A 63 -11.34 8.92 -17.13
N ASP A 64 -10.72 8.39 -16.09
CA ASP A 64 -11.42 7.93 -14.88
C ASP A 64 -12.15 9.06 -14.14
N LYS A 65 -11.69 10.30 -14.29
CA LYS A 65 -12.32 11.49 -13.68
C LYS A 65 -13.76 11.72 -14.12
N GLN A 66 -14.15 11.16 -15.26
CA GLN A 66 -15.52 11.27 -15.78
C GLN A 66 -16.48 10.29 -15.12
N GLN A 67 -15.94 9.25 -14.46
CA GLN A 67 -16.75 8.27 -13.75
C GLN A 67 -17.10 8.73 -12.34
N SER A 68 -18.23 8.24 -11.82
CA SER A 68 -18.60 8.44 -10.42
C SER A 68 -17.62 7.73 -9.49
N PHE A 69 -17.39 8.29 -8.32
CA PHE A 69 -16.47 7.76 -7.32
C PHE A 69 -16.69 6.27 -6.99
N GLY A 70 -17.95 5.86 -6.83
CA GLY A 70 -18.29 4.47 -6.51
C GLY A 70 -17.91 3.45 -7.59
N LYS A 71 -17.95 3.85 -8.87
CA LYS A 71 -17.56 2.98 -9.98
C LYS A 71 -16.04 2.78 -10.08
N ARG A 72 -15.27 3.71 -9.52
CA ARG A 72 -13.80 3.69 -9.50
C ARG A 72 -13.24 2.92 -8.32
N LEU A 73 -14.06 2.67 -7.29
CA LEU A 73 -13.65 1.99 -6.08
C LEU A 73 -13.56 0.49 -6.36
N ALA A 74 -12.39 -0.08 -6.15
CA ALA A 74 -12.14 -1.52 -6.27
C ALA A 74 -11.63 -2.10 -4.95
N PRO A 75 -12.02 -3.34 -4.60
CA PRO A 75 -11.53 -3.98 -3.39
C PRO A 75 -10.05 -4.31 -3.49
N ALA A 76 -9.34 -4.21 -2.38
CA ALA A 76 -7.95 -4.59 -2.24
C ALA A 76 -7.77 -5.50 -1.03
N LEU A 77 -6.87 -6.47 -1.13
CA LEU A 77 -6.40 -7.31 -0.05
C LEU A 77 -4.89 -7.14 0.09
N ASP A 78 -4.44 -7.05 1.32
CA ASP A 78 -3.05 -6.83 1.66
C ASP A 78 -2.57 -7.92 2.63
N VAL A 79 -1.40 -8.47 2.35
CA VAL A 79 -0.68 -9.37 3.27
C VAL A 79 0.76 -8.93 3.31
N ALA A 80 1.30 -8.78 4.51
CA ALA A 80 2.68 -8.37 4.67
C ALA A 80 3.38 -9.10 5.81
N VAL A 81 4.68 -9.22 5.66
CA VAL A 81 5.62 -9.62 6.71
C VAL A 81 6.70 -8.56 6.80
N GLY A 82 7.05 -8.19 8.00
CA GLY A 82 8.07 -7.17 8.21
C GLY A 82 8.85 -7.38 9.50
N LYS A 83 9.87 -6.56 9.65
CA LYS A 83 10.76 -6.57 10.81
C LYS A 83 11.17 -5.15 11.15
N TRP A 84 11.10 -4.82 12.42
CA TRP A 84 11.72 -3.62 12.96
C TRP A 84 13.16 -3.93 13.37
N PHE A 85 14.13 -3.30 12.71
CA PHE A 85 15.55 -3.44 13.05
C PHE A 85 15.95 -2.55 14.22
N THR A 86 15.33 -1.39 14.29
CA THR A 86 15.44 -0.44 15.40
C THR A 86 14.04 0.07 15.74
N PRO A 87 13.84 0.74 16.88
CA PRO A 87 12.53 1.36 17.16
C PRO A 87 12.06 2.37 16.11
N GLY A 88 12.97 2.91 15.31
CA GLY A 88 12.67 3.94 14.31
C GLY A 88 12.69 3.44 12.86
N ILE A 89 13.29 2.29 12.57
CA ILE A 89 13.48 1.82 11.18
C ILE A 89 13.07 0.36 11.06
N GLY A 90 12.20 0.08 10.09
CA GLY A 90 11.76 -1.26 9.75
C GLY A 90 11.76 -1.51 8.25
N VAL A 91 11.62 -2.78 7.87
CA VAL A 91 11.43 -3.22 6.49
C VAL A 91 10.21 -4.12 6.42
N ARG A 92 9.46 -4.01 5.35
CA ARG A 92 8.25 -4.79 5.11
C ARG A 92 8.27 -5.32 3.68
N LEU A 93 7.94 -6.61 3.50
CA LEU A 93 7.58 -7.19 2.22
C LEU A 93 6.07 -7.35 2.21
N MET A 94 5.40 -6.80 1.20
CA MET A 94 3.96 -6.74 1.13
C MET A 94 3.46 -7.18 -0.24
N TYR A 95 2.47 -8.03 -0.25
CA TYR A 95 1.63 -8.30 -1.40
C TYR A 95 0.31 -7.56 -1.24
N SER A 96 -0.04 -6.81 -2.25
CA SER A 96 -1.23 -5.99 -2.30
C SER A 96 -1.92 -6.17 -3.64
N GLY A 97 -3.23 -6.34 -3.63
CA GLY A 97 -3.98 -6.45 -4.87
C GLY A 97 -5.37 -7.02 -4.64
N LEU A 98 -6.07 -7.24 -5.65
CA LEU A 98 -7.25 -8.02 -5.95
C LEU A 98 -7.83 -7.55 -7.27
N LYS A 99 -8.50 -6.40 -7.30
CA LYS A 99 -9.14 -5.84 -8.49
C LYS A 99 -8.80 -4.37 -8.63
N SER A 100 -8.68 -3.91 -9.86
CA SER A 100 -8.60 -2.50 -10.20
C SER A 100 -9.68 -2.16 -11.22
N ARG A 101 -10.20 -0.94 -11.15
CA ARG A 101 -11.19 -0.44 -12.07
C ARG A 101 -10.70 0.83 -12.71
N GLY A 102 -10.82 0.91 -14.01
CA GLY A 102 -10.43 2.06 -14.81
C GLY A 102 -11.40 2.34 -15.93
N ALA A 103 -11.24 3.50 -16.57
CA ALA A 103 -11.94 3.85 -17.77
C ALA A 103 -10.98 4.17 -18.88
N THR A 104 -11.19 3.55 -20.01
CA THR A 104 -10.43 3.80 -21.24
C THR A 104 -11.31 4.43 -22.31
N LYS A 105 -10.65 5.02 -23.29
CA LYS A 105 -11.29 5.56 -24.46
C LYS A 105 -11.44 4.46 -25.51
N HIS A 106 -12.67 4.16 -25.87
CA HIS A 106 -12.96 3.25 -26.98
C HIS A 106 -13.27 4.04 -28.27
N PRO A 107 -12.55 3.79 -29.37
CA PRO A 107 -12.91 4.34 -30.67
C PRO A 107 -14.11 3.56 -31.21
N GLY A 108 -15.26 4.15 -31.24
CA GLY A 108 -16.46 3.46 -31.75
C GLY A 108 -17.48 4.44 -32.32
N GLY A 109 -18.25 3.99 -33.28
CA GLY A 109 -19.01 4.82 -34.18
C GLY A 109 -20.38 5.28 -33.70
N ASN A 110 -21.08 4.61 -32.79
CA ASN A 110 -22.45 4.96 -32.45
C ASN A 110 -22.73 4.70 -30.97
N GLU A 111 -23.72 5.43 -30.42
CA GLU A 111 -24.23 5.27 -29.06
C GLU A 111 -24.69 3.83 -28.75
N ASP A 112 -25.09 3.08 -29.80
CA ASP A 112 -25.56 1.69 -29.72
C ASP A 112 -24.47 0.65 -29.92
N SER A 113 -23.18 1.04 -30.04
CA SER A 113 -22.11 0.07 -30.14
C SER A 113 -21.96 -0.72 -28.84
N ALA A 114 -21.76 -2.03 -28.96
CA ALA A 114 -21.60 -2.93 -27.81
C ALA A 114 -20.36 -2.63 -26.94
N HIS A 115 -19.61 -1.59 -27.27
CA HIS A 115 -18.41 -1.15 -26.64
C HIS A 115 -18.60 0.25 -26.03
N GLY A 116 -18.30 0.37 -24.75
CA GLY A 116 -18.46 1.59 -24.00
C GLY A 116 -19.77 1.68 -23.21
N ASN A 117 -19.82 2.59 -22.25
CA ASN A 117 -20.94 2.75 -21.32
C ASN A 117 -21.96 3.82 -21.75
N GLY A 118 -21.91 4.29 -23.00
CA GLY A 118 -22.75 5.37 -23.51
C GLY A 118 -22.33 6.79 -23.07
N THR A 119 -21.25 6.94 -22.32
CA THR A 119 -20.75 8.25 -21.87
C THR A 119 -19.68 8.76 -22.85
N PRO A 120 -19.88 9.93 -23.49
CA PRO A 120 -18.91 10.50 -24.40
C PRO A 120 -17.62 10.93 -23.65
N VAL A 121 -16.46 10.68 -24.26
CA VAL A 121 -15.16 11.11 -23.70
C VAL A 121 -14.98 12.60 -23.94
N LYS A 122 -14.81 13.37 -22.86
CA LYS A 122 -14.52 14.80 -22.93
C LYS A 122 -13.12 15.05 -23.48
N GLY A 123 -12.99 15.88 -24.49
CA GLY A 123 -11.69 16.23 -25.10
C GLY A 123 -11.09 15.14 -26.00
N GLY A 124 -11.76 14.04 -26.22
CA GLY A 124 -11.26 12.89 -26.98
C GLY A 124 -11.45 12.95 -28.50
N GLY A 125 -12.13 13.95 -29.02
CA GLY A 125 -12.61 13.99 -30.41
C GLY A 125 -13.79 13.00 -30.62
N ALA A 126 -14.69 13.32 -31.53
CA ALA A 126 -15.84 12.46 -31.81
C ALA A 126 -15.46 11.33 -32.79
N PRO A 127 -16.10 10.16 -32.75
CA PRO A 127 -16.94 9.64 -31.69
C PRO A 127 -16.13 8.68 -30.80
N HIS A 128 -15.98 9.03 -29.54
CA HIS A 128 -15.28 8.18 -28.57
C HIS A 128 -16.09 8.05 -27.30
N TRP A 129 -16.22 6.83 -26.82
CA TRP A 129 -17.00 6.47 -25.64
C TRP A 129 -16.11 5.93 -24.54
N LEU A 130 -16.52 6.13 -23.27
CA LEU A 130 -15.84 5.53 -22.13
C LEU A 130 -16.12 4.03 -22.11
N GLU A 131 -15.06 3.24 -22.04
CA GLU A 131 -15.12 1.81 -21.76
C GLU A 131 -14.67 1.57 -20.33
N GLU A 132 -15.54 0.94 -19.54
CA GLU A 132 -15.23 0.56 -18.16
C GLU A 132 -14.46 -0.77 -18.19
N SER A 133 -13.29 -0.77 -17.56
CA SER A 133 -12.45 -1.96 -17.46
C SER A 133 -12.27 -2.35 -16.00
N GLU A 134 -12.52 -3.62 -15.68
CA GLU A 134 -12.15 -4.23 -14.41
C GLU A 134 -11.11 -5.30 -14.69
N TYR A 135 -10.01 -5.29 -13.94
CA TYR A 135 -8.93 -6.24 -14.11
C TYR A 135 -8.34 -6.66 -12.77
N ASN A 136 -7.85 -7.90 -12.73
CA ASN A 136 -7.16 -8.44 -11.58
C ASN A 136 -5.70 -8.00 -11.60
N MET A 137 -5.25 -7.41 -10.50
CA MET A 137 -3.87 -6.97 -10.37
C MET A 137 -3.31 -7.32 -9.00
N GLY A 138 -1.99 -7.48 -8.95
CA GLY A 138 -1.24 -7.64 -7.72
C GLY A 138 0.05 -6.85 -7.79
N ASN A 139 0.49 -6.37 -6.65
CA ASN A 139 1.74 -5.65 -6.47
C ASN A 139 2.51 -6.28 -5.31
N LEU A 140 3.67 -6.86 -5.62
CA LEU A 140 4.60 -7.34 -4.60
C LEU A 140 5.69 -6.29 -4.42
N HIS A 141 5.79 -5.72 -3.23
CA HIS A 141 6.74 -4.64 -2.97
C HIS A 141 7.45 -4.78 -1.63
N ALA A 142 8.66 -4.24 -1.58
CA ALA A 142 9.44 -4.11 -0.36
C ALA A 142 9.51 -2.62 0.03
N ASP A 143 9.19 -2.34 1.28
CA ASP A 143 9.11 -0.99 1.83
C ASP A 143 10.11 -0.81 2.97
N VAL A 144 10.67 0.39 3.07
CA VAL A 144 11.39 0.86 4.24
C VAL A 144 10.45 1.78 5.04
N LEU A 145 10.23 1.41 6.32
CA LEU A 145 9.35 2.16 7.22
C LEU A 145 10.18 3.01 8.18
N PHE A 146 9.73 4.23 8.40
CA PHE A 146 10.35 5.18 9.33
C PHE A 146 9.34 5.52 10.42
N ASN A 147 9.47 4.96 11.63
CA ASN A 147 8.57 5.28 12.74
C ASN A 147 8.87 6.70 13.26
N LEU A 148 8.18 7.69 12.70
CA LEU A 148 8.35 9.09 13.09
C LEU A 148 8.01 9.34 14.54
N SER A 149 7.03 8.62 15.09
CA SER A 149 6.65 8.75 16.50
C SER A 149 7.82 8.41 17.42
N ASN A 150 8.57 7.35 17.11
CA ASN A 150 9.75 6.97 17.88
C ASN A 150 10.98 7.82 17.57
N LEU A 151 11.15 8.24 16.32
CA LEU A 151 12.31 9.06 15.91
C LEU A 151 12.25 10.48 16.50
N LEU A 152 11.05 11.07 16.58
CA LEU A 152 10.88 12.46 17.05
C LEU A 152 10.61 12.54 18.55
N CYS A 153 9.84 11.60 19.10
CA CYS A 153 9.38 11.64 20.49
C CYS A 153 10.06 10.62 21.39
N GLY A 154 11.08 9.90 20.88
CA GLY A 154 11.73 8.81 21.60
C GLY A 154 10.88 7.54 21.68
N TYR A 155 11.53 6.43 22.01
CA TYR A 155 10.85 5.14 22.19
C TYR A 155 9.99 5.13 23.45
N ASN A 156 8.74 4.72 23.32
CA ASN A 156 7.83 4.51 24.45
C ASN A 156 7.01 3.23 24.20
N PRO A 157 7.22 2.16 25.01
CA PRO A 157 6.53 0.89 24.83
C PRO A 157 5.02 0.97 25.07
N ASN A 158 4.55 1.99 25.83
CA ASN A 158 3.13 2.19 26.13
C ASN A 158 2.44 3.13 25.13
N ARG A 159 3.10 3.54 24.06
CA ARG A 159 2.50 4.42 23.07
C ARG A 159 1.41 3.69 22.31
N VAL A 160 0.21 4.26 22.31
CA VAL A 160 -0.97 3.69 21.66
C VAL A 160 -0.93 3.90 20.15
N TRP A 161 -0.42 5.03 19.67
CA TRP A 161 -0.40 5.38 18.26
C TRP A 161 1.02 5.64 17.75
N ASN A 162 1.35 4.97 16.64
CA ASN A 162 2.59 5.18 15.92
C ASN A 162 2.30 5.53 14.46
N CYS A 163 3.00 6.55 13.95
CA CYS A 163 2.93 6.98 12.57
C CYS A 163 4.24 6.64 11.87
N SER A 164 4.15 5.88 10.78
CA SER A 164 5.31 5.40 10.04
C SER A 164 5.14 5.64 8.56
N PRO A 165 5.60 6.79 8.01
CA PRO A 165 5.74 6.91 6.58
C PRO A 165 6.72 5.88 6.03
N TYR A 166 6.50 5.49 4.79
CA TYR A 166 7.34 4.53 4.11
C TYR A 166 7.47 4.82 2.63
N ALA A 167 8.52 4.27 2.04
CA ALA A 167 8.72 4.23 0.61
C ALA A 167 9.27 2.86 0.21
N GLY A 168 8.91 2.40 -0.96
CA GLY A 168 9.32 1.09 -1.44
C GLY A 168 9.28 0.95 -2.95
N LEU A 169 9.83 -0.15 -3.41
CA LEU A 169 9.83 -0.57 -4.80
C LEU A 169 9.24 -1.97 -4.91
N GLY A 170 8.61 -2.24 -6.04
CA GLY A 170 7.97 -3.52 -6.25
C GLY A 170 7.71 -3.85 -7.70
N TRP A 171 6.95 -4.92 -7.90
CA TRP A 171 6.45 -5.39 -9.18
C TRP A 171 4.93 -5.44 -9.17
N ALA A 172 4.34 -4.61 -10.00
CA ALA A 172 2.93 -4.68 -10.31
C ALA A 172 2.71 -5.65 -11.49
N ARG A 173 1.69 -6.48 -11.38
CA ARG A 173 1.27 -7.41 -12.42
C ARG A 173 -0.23 -7.36 -12.62
N VAL A 174 -0.66 -7.21 -13.86
CA VAL A 174 -2.02 -7.46 -14.31
C VAL A 174 -2.11 -8.91 -14.76
N TYR A 175 -3.08 -9.65 -14.23
CA TYR A 175 -3.26 -11.07 -14.51
C TYR A 175 -4.17 -11.35 -15.69
N ASP A 176 -5.05 -10.40 -16.03
CA ASP A 176 -5.98 -10.52 -17.15
C ASP A 176 -5.26 -10.26 -18.48
N SER A 177 -5.89 -10.71 -19.57
CA SER A 177 -5.36 -10.52 -20.91
C SER A 177 -5.76 -9.15 -21.49
N PRO A 178 -4.82 -8.36 -22.03
CA PRO A 178 -3.37 -8.62 -22.12
C PRO A 178 -2.64 -8.42 -20.79
N SER A 179 -1.89 -9.44 -20.37
CA SER A 179 -1.13 -9.37 -19.12
C SER A 179 0.01 -8.35 -19.21
N ALA A 180 0.19 -7.56 -18.17
CA ALA A 180 1.26 -6.58 -18.08
C ALA A 180 2.08 -6.79 -16.79
N LYS A 181 3.36 -6.44 -16.85
CA LYS A 181 4.28 -6.46 -15.72
C LYS A 181 5.08 -5.17 -15.73
N GLU A 182 5.06 -4.46 -14.62
CA GLU A 182 5.77 -3.18 -14.50
C GLU A 182 6.43 -3.06 -13.13
N VAL A 183 7.51 -2.31 -13.08
CA VAL A 183 8.12 -1.91 -11.81
C VAL A 183 7.24 -0.83 -11.18
N SER A 184 6.91 -1.01 -9.91
CA SER A 184 6.14 -0.06 -9.12
C SER A 184 7.02 0.66 -8.09
N ALA A 185 6.72 1.92 -7.85
CA ALA A 185 7.23 2.67 -6.71
C ALA A 185 6.06 2.98 -5.78
N ASN A 186 6.24 2.66 -4.51
CA ASN A 186 5.18 2.80 -3.51
C ASN A 186 5.61 3.83 -2.47
N VAL A 187 4.69 4.67 -2.05
CA VAL A 187 4.87 5.62 -0.96
C VAL A 187 3.60 5.70 -0.15
N GLY A 188 3.72 5.75 1.17
CA GLY A 188 2.53 5.79 2.00
C GLY A 188 2.82 6.12 3.46
N VAL A 189 1.75 6.07 4.25
CA VAL A 189 1.79 6.28 5.69
C VAL A 189 1.07 5.13 6.38
N PHE A 190 1.81 4.39 7.16
CA PHE A 190 1.34 3.29 7.98
C PHE A 190 1.11 3.77 9.40
N ASN A 191 -0.14 3.80 9.84
CA ASN A 191 -0.52 4.15 11.19
C ASN A 191 -0.88 2.89 11.95
N SER A 192 -0.26 2.68 13.11
CA SER A 192 -0.49 1.54 13.97
C SER A 192 -1.08 2.02 15.29
N PHE A 193 -2.18 1.41 15.70
CA PHE A 193 -2.87 1.65 16.96
C PHE A 193 -2.80 0.40 17.81
N ARG A 194 -2.07 0.44 18.91
CA ARG A 194 -1.91 -0.70 19.81
C ARG A 194 -3.24 -0.99 20.53
N LEU A 195 -3.75 -2.20 20.33
CA LEU A 195 -4.92 -2.71 21.05
C LEU A 195 -4.52 -3.60 22.23
N SER A 196 -3.43 -4.36 22.08
CA SER A 196 -2.84 -5.19 23.11
C SER A 196 -1.35 -5.38 22.84
N ASP A 197 -0.65 -6.16 23.67
CA ASP A 197 0.77 -6.46 23.47
C ASP A 197 1.04 -7.29 22.21
N ALA A 198 0.02 -7.98 21.71
CA ALA A 198 0.13 -8.86 20.55
C ALA A 198 -0.71 -8.42 19.34
N LEU A 199 -1.51 -7.34 19.46
CA LEU A 199 -2.46 -6.96 18.44
C LEU A 199 -2.47 -5.45 18.21
N ASP A 200 -2.21 -5.07 16.97
CA ASP A 200 -2.33 -3.69 16.50
C ASP A 200 -3.43 -3.58 15.43
N LEU A 201 -4.18 -2.49 15.48
CA LEU A 201 -5.04 -2.06 14.39
C LEU A 201 -4.24 -1.13 13.49
N ASN A 202 -4.17 -1.45 12.20
CA ASN A 202 -3.38 -0.68 11.24
C ASN A 202 -4.26 0.04 10.22
N LEU A 203 -3.91 1.28 9.95
CA LEU A 203 -4.46 2.08 8.86
C LEU A 203 -3.32 2.46 7.90
N ASP A 204 -3.37 1.92 6.70
CA ASP A 204 -2.37 2.18 5.65
C ASP A 204 -3.00 3.00 4.52
N VAL A 205 -2.41 4.15 4.23
CA VAL A 205 -2.77 5.03 3.11
C VAL A 205 -1.58 5.14 2.19
N ARG A 206 -1.74 4.72 0.93
CA ARG A 206 -0.61 4.66 -0.01
C ARG A 206 -0.95 5.13 -1.40
N GLY A 207 0.10 5.56 -2.10
CA GLY A 207 0.14 5.78 -3.54
C GLY A 207 1.14 4.85 -4.20
N MET A 208 0.83 4.43 -5.41
CA MET A 208 1.67 3.60 -6.25
C MET A 208 1.85 4.26 -7.62
#